data_c237bdeb882dc7bea6bef557fd1b7ef4
#
_entry.id   c237bdeb882dc7bea6bef557fd1b7ef4
#
_cell.length_a   1.000
_cell.length_b   1.000
_cell.length_c   1.000
_cell.angle_alpha   90.00
_cell.angle_beta   90.00
_cell.angle_gamma   90.00
#
_symmetry.space_group_name_H-M   'P 1'
#
loop_
_entity.id
_entity.type
_entity.pdbx_description
1 polymer ?
#
loop_
_entity_poly.entity_id
_entity_poly.type
_entity_poly.pdbx_seq_one_letter_code
_entity_poly.pdbx_strand_id
1 'polypeptide(L)'
;MGDTIAGVVESALMDFKKIRSIAIFIFPDVEELDFVGVYEVLGNANTMIEEGTLRLHRPLQVEVVATESPVMCRNGLKVLPDRISPDFSSHDALIIPGGRGIRPLMKDANFLQRLRQFAQDHVVCSVCTGSLLLGAAGILKGKRALTHHWYLKELQTYAEPAVGRVHVDSNIVTSAGISASIDLGLKLIELIYDAPTARKVAERLELPATYYR
;
A
#
# COMPACT_ATOMS: atom_id res chain seq x y z
N MET A 1 9.26 27.01 41.77
CA MET A 1 8.02 26.94 41.04
C MET A 1 8.34 26.46 39.66
N GLY A 2 8.24 25.17 39.49
CA GLY A 2 8.39 24.49 38.24
C GLY A 2 7.03 24.36 37.61
N ASP A 3 6.92 24.53 36.35
CA ASP A 3 5.79 23.95 35.59
C ASP A 3 6.33 23.35 34.34
N THR A 4 6.23 22.07 34.35
CA THR A 4 6.51 21.04 33.41
C THR A 4 5.67 21.26 32.16
N ILE A 5 6.32 21.46 31.03
CA ILE A 5 5.66 21.33 29.72
C ILE A 5 5.93 19.91 29.22
N ALA A 6 5.16 18.98 29.69
CA ALA A 6 5.03 17.66 29.09
C ALA A 6 3.76 17.64 28.24
N GLY A 7 3.84 18.25 27.08
CA GLY A 7 2.84 18.12 26.02
C GLY A 7 3.44 17.35 24.86
N VAL A 8 3.82 16.09 25.10
CA VAL A 8 4.06 15.15 24.01
C VAL A 8 2.70 14.86 23.38
N VAL A 9 2.46 15.44 22.23
CA VAL A 9 1.38 15.01 21.35
C VAL A 9 1.71 13.56 20.96
N GLU A 10 1.16 12.64 21.71
CA GLU A 10 1.09 11.22 21.34
C GLU A 10 0.27 11.18 20.04
N SER A 11 0.95 11.20 18.90
CA SER A 11 0.30 10.97 17.62
C SER A 11 -0.31 9.59 17.75
N ALA A 12 -1.63 9.51 17.77
CA ALA A 12 -2.36 8.25 17.88
C ALA A 12 -1.82 7.32 16.78
N LEU A 13 -1.09 6.29 17.20
CA LEU A 13 -0.58 5.27 16.27
C LEU A 13 -1.80 4.69 15.55
N MET A 14 -1.77 4.76 14.23
CA MET A 14 -2.86 4.21 13.40
C MET A 14 -3.09 2.73 13.76
N ASP A 15 -4.33 2.40 14.09
CA ASP A 15 -4.72 1.03 14.43
C ASP A 15 -5.05 0.24 13.15
N PHE A 16 -4.06 -0.42 12.59
CA PHE A 16 -4.22 -1.26 11.40
C PHE A 16 -5.30 -2.34 11.55
N LYS A 17 -5.58 -2.78 12.77
CA LYS A 17 -6.62 -3.79 13.06
C LYS A 17 -8.03 -3.32 12.77
N LYS A 18 -8.22 -2.03 12.54
CA LYS A 18 -9.52 -1.43 12.14
C LYS A 18 -9.76 -1.49 10.64
N ILE A 19 -8.74 -1.76 9.83
CA ILE A 19 -8.87 -1.83 8.38
C ILE A 19 -9.84 -2.96 8.00
N ARG A 20 -10.82 -2.63 7.16
CA ARG A 20 -11.83 -3.55 6.61
C ARG A 20 -11.94 -3.42 5.10
N SER A 21 -11.62 -2.25 4.56
CA SER A 21 -11.75 -1.92 3.14
C SER A 21 -10.44 -1.35 2.59
N ILE A 22 -9.98 -1.89 1.48
CA ILE A 22 -8.72 -1.52 0.83
C ILE A 22 -8.99 -1.20 -0.64
N ALA A 23 -8.65 0.00 -1.08
CA ALA A 23 -8.59 0.34 -2.48
C ALA A 23 -7.19 0.04 -3.04
N ILE A 24 -7.14 -0.58 -4.22
CA ILE A 24 -5.93 -0.67 -5.04
C ILE A 24 -6.15 0.22 -6.25
N PHE A 25 -5.42 1.34 -6.31
CA PHE A 25 -5.57 2.31 -7.37
C PHE A 25 -4.70 1.96 -8.57
N ILE A 26 -5.32 1.68 -9.72
CA ILE A 26 -4.61 1.41 -10.97
C ILE A 26 -4.84 2.52 -11.99
N PHE A 27 -3.92 2.67 -12.92
CA PHE A 27 -3.88 3.73 -13.91
C PHE A 27 -3.15 3.25 -15.19
N PRO A 28 -3.31 3.90 -16.34
CA PRO A 28 -2.57 3.55 -17.56
C PRO A 28 -1.05 3.46 -17.33
N ASP A 29 -0.39 2.48 -17.92
CA ASP A 29 1.04 2.17 -17.72
C ASP A 29 1.41 1.80 -16.27
N VAL A 30 0.47 1.30 -15.45
CA VAL A 30 0.75 0.69 -14.14
C VAL A 30 1.58 -0.60 -14.32
N GLU A 31 2.52 -0.85 -13.42
CA GLU A 31 3.26 -2.12 -13.38
C GLU A 31 2.38 -3.24 -12.84
N GLU A 32 2.16 -4.29 -13.63
CA GLU A 32 1.19 -5.35 -13.35
C GLU A 32 1.42 -6.04 -12.00
N LEU A 33 2.63 -6.51 -11.75
CA LEU A 33 2.91 -7.27 -10.54
C LEU A 33 2.81 -6.41 -9.27
N ASP A 34 3.01 -5.09 -9.37
CA ASP A 34 2.93 -4.19 -8.23
C ASP A 34 1.55 -4.24 -7.56
N PHE A 35 0.47 -4.35 -8.33
CA PHE A 35 -0.89 -4.44 -7.78
C PHE A 35 -1.42 -5.87 -7.70
N VAL A 36 -1.11 -6.73 -8.69
CA VAL A 36 -1.57 -8.12 -8.70
C VAL A 36 -0.96 -8.90 -7.54
N GLY A 37 0.31 -8.67 -7.20
CA GLY A 37 0.95 -9.38 -6.09
C GLY A 37 0.28 -9.10 -4.75
N VAL A 38 -0.07 -7.84 -4.47
CA VAL A 38 -0.82 -7.49 -3.25
C VAL A 38 -2.24 -8.06 -3.31
N TYR A 39 -2.93 -7.88 -4.45
CA TYR A 39 -4.29 -8.37 -4.66
C TYR A 39 -4.40 -9.88 -4.40
N GLU A 40 -3.46 -10.65 -4.93
CA GLU A 40 -3.42 -12.10 -4.77
C GLU A 40 -3.21 -12.53 -3.31
N VAL A 41 -2.30 -11.85 -2.58
CA VAL A 41 -2.07 -12.14 -1.15
C VAL A 41 -3.33 -11.87 -0.32
N LEU A 42 -3.97 -10.70 -0.53
CA LEU A 42 -5.20 -10.33 0.19
C LEU A 42 -6.37 -11.24 -0.18
N GLY A 43 -6.50 -11.60 -1.46
CA GLY A 43 -7.50 -12.53 -1.97
C GLY A 43 -7.36 -13.93 -1.37
N ASN A 44 -6.13 -14.46 -1.26
CA ASN A 44 -5.89 -15.76 -0.62
C ASN A 44 -6.21 -15.74 0.88
N ALA A 45 -5.92 -14.64 1.58
CA ALA A 45 -6.35 -14.50 2.98
C ALA A 45 -7.88 -14.57 3.11
N ASN A 46 -8.62 -13.86 2.26
CA ASN A 46 -10.08 -13.90 2.23
C ASN A 46 -10.61 -15.31 1.95
N THR A 47 -10.07 -16.00 0.93
CA THR A 47 -10.44 -17.39 0.61
C THR A 47 -10.22 -18.31 1.81
N MET A 48 -9.09 -18.19 2.53
CA MET A 48 -8.81 -19.01 3.71
C MET A 48 -9.76 -18.71 4.88
N ILE A 49 -10.26 -17.47 4.99
CA ILE A 49 -11.28 -17.10 5.97
C ILE A 49 -12.61 -17.74 5.61
N GLU A 50 -13.03 -17.66 4.35
CA GLU A 50 -14.29 -18.24 3.83
C GLU A 50 -14.28 -19.77 3.92
N GLU A 51 -13.16 -20.41 3.64
CA GLU A 51 -12.97 -21.87 3.81
C GLU A 51 -12.91 -22.31 5.29
N GLY A 52 -12.88 -21.37 6.24
CA GLY A 52 -12.80 -21.64 7.68
C GLY A 52 -11.42 -22.04 8.18
N THR A 53 -10.37 -21.89 7.39
CA THR A 53 -8.97 -22.13 7.81
C THR A 53 -8.47 -21.02 8.74
N LEU A 54 -8.97 -19.79 8.56
CA LEU A 54 -8.69 -18.61 9.39
C LEU A 54 -9.97 -18.14 10.09
N ARG A 55 -10.54 -18.99 10.95
CA ARG A 55 -11.91 -18.87 11.50
C ARG A 55 -12.19 -17.63 12.37
N LEU A 56 -11.14 -16.97 12.90
CA LEU A 56 -11.30 -15.85 13.84
C LEU A 56 -11.25 -14.49 13.15
N HIS A 57 -11.10 -14.45 11.84
CA HIS A 57 -10.91 -13.23 11.07
C HIS A 57 -12.14 -12.92 10.22
N ARG A 58 -12.27 -11.66 9.85
CA ARG A 58 -13.27 -11.20 8.87
C ARG A 58 -12.58 -10.93 7.55
N PRO A 59 -13.18 -11.26 6.41
CA PRO A 59 -12.61 -10.95 5.10
C PRO A 59 -12.48 -9.44 4.91
N LEU A 60 -11.47 -9.04 4.13
CA LEU A 60 -11.24 -7.67 3.71
C LEU A 60 -12.04 -7.39 2.43
N GLN A 61 -12.67 -6.24 2.36
CA GLN A 61 -13.18 -5.73 1.11
C GLN A 61 -12.00 -5.15 0.32
N VAL A 62 -11.62 -5.78 -0.79
CA VAL A 62 -10.55 -5.31 -1.68
C VAL A 62 -11.18 -4.87 -2.99
N GLU A 63 -10.99 -3.62 -3.37
CA GLU A 63 -11.55 -3.02 -4.57
C GLU A 63 -10.45 -2.46 -5.46
N VAL A 64 -10.45 -2.83 -6.72
CA VAL A 64 -9.57 -2.24 -7.74
C VAL A 64 -10.25 -1.01 -8.32
N VAL A 65 -9.68 0.16 -8.10
CA VAL A 65 -10.25 1.44 -8.53
C VAL A 65 -9.34 2.11 -9.56
N ALA A 66 -9.93 2.83 -10.52
CA ALA A 66 -9.20 3.50 -11.58
C ALA A 66 -9.87 4.79 -12.02
N THR A 67 -9.21 5.57 -12.87
CA THR A 67 -9.78 6.75 -13.50
C THR A 67 -10.45 6.46 -14.85
N GLU A 68 -10.18 5.28 -15.43
CA GLU A 68 -10.71 4.85 -16.72
C GLU A 68 -10.88 3.33 -16.80
N SER A 69 -11.59 2.83 -17.81
CA SER A 69 -11.80 1.40 -18.06
C SER A 69 -11.88 1.14 -19.57
N PRO A 70 -11.23 0.10 -20.09
CA PRO A 70 -10.24 -0.73 -19.41
C PRO A 70 -8.92 0.02 -19.14
N VAL A 71 -8.19 -0.36 -18.08
CA VAL A 71 -6.83 0.13 -17.84
C VAL A 71 -5.85 -0.74 -18.64
N MET A 72 -5.04 -0.10 -19.48
CA MET A 72 -3.92 -0.75 -20.17
C MET A 72 -2.68 -0.67 -19.27
N CYS A 73 -2.22 -1.81 -18.78
CA CYS A 73 -1.01 -1.90 -17.97
C CYS A 73 0.26 -1.81 -18.85
N ARG A 74 1.40 -1.65 -18.19
CA ARG A 74 2.71 -1.40 -18.82
C ARG A 74 3.13 -2.47 -19.84
N ASN A 75 2.89 -3.74 -19.55
CA ASN A 75 3.28 -4.87 -20.41
C ASN A 75 2.11 -5.38 -21.28
N GLY A 76 0.99 -4.64 -21.30
CA GLY A 76 -0.12 -4.90 -22.21
C GLY A 76 -1.30 -5.67 -21.61
N LEU A 77 -1.26 -6.02 -20.31
CA LEU A 77 -2.43 -6.57 -19.64
C LEU A 77 -3.54 -5.52 -19.61
N LYS A 78 -4.77 -5.93 -19.94
CA LYS A 78 -5.97 -5.08 -19.84
C LYS A 78 -6.76 -5.49 -18.61
N VAL A 79 -7.06 -4.52 -17.76
CA VAL A 79 -7.79 -4.74 -16.52
C VAL A 79 -9.08 -3.94 -16.53
N LEU A 80 -10.17 -4.59 -16.18
CA LEU A 80 -11.44 -3.93 -15.86
C LEU A 80 -11.44 -3.65 -14.36
N PRO A 81 -11.41 -2.40 -13.92
CA PRO A 81 -11.50 -2.07 -12.50
C PRO A 81 -12.91 -2.31 -11.98
N ASP A 82 -13.03 -2.57 -10.68
CA ASP A 82 -14.34 -2.70 -10.03
C ASP A 82 -15.10 -1.36 -10.01
N ARG A 83 -14.33 -0.24 -9.92
CA ARG A 83 -14.91 1.09 -9.90
C ARG A 83 -14.04 2.11 -10.65
N ILE A 84 -14.72 2.98 -11.40
CA ILE A 84 -14.10 4.12 -12.06
C ILE A 84 -14.36 5.35 -11.18
N SER A 85 -13.42 5.68 -10.30
CA SER A 85 -13.48 6.84 -9.42
C SER A 85 -12.11 7.17 -8.83
N PRO A 86 -11.70 8.44 -8.80
CA PRO A 86 -10.52 8.87 -8.06
C PRO A 86 -10.82 9.17 -6.58
N ASP A 87 -12.01 8.86 -6.08
CA ASP A 87 -12.41 9.05 -4.69
C ASP A 87 -12.18 7.77 -3.90
N PHE A 88 -11.36 7.85 -2.87
CA PHE A 88 -10.99 6.74 -1.98
C PHE A 88 -11.62 6.86 -0.59
N SER A 89 -12.44 7.90 -0.34
CA SER A 89 -12.95 8.24 1.00
C SER A 89 -13.76 7.14 1.69
N SER A 90 -14.27 6.18 0.92
CA SER A 90 -15.01 5.02 1.44
C SER A 90 -14.12 3.85 1.90
N HIS A 91 -12.79 3.98 1.79
CA HIS A 91 -11.85 2.93 2.14
C HIS A 91 -11.00 3.30 3.36
N ASP A 92 -10.59 2.29 4.12
CA ASP A 92 -9.71 2.45 5.28
C ASP A 92 -8.23 2.53 4.86
N ALA A 93 -7.88 1.93 3.73
CA ALA A 93 -6.53 1.93 3.20
C ALA A 93 -6.50 2.06 1.68
N LEU A 94 -5.40 2.64 1.18
CA LEU A 94 -5.13 2.84 -0.24
C LEU A 94 -3.77 2.27 -0.61
N ILE A 95 -3.71 1.49 -1.68
CA ILE A 95 -2.47 0.96 -2.25
C ILE A 95 -2.20 1.63 -3.58
N ILE A 96 -1.02 2.23 -3.71
CA ILE A 96 -0.53 2.91 -4.91
C ILE A 96 0.60 2.08 -5.51
N PRO A 97 0.38 1.36 -6.62
CA PRO A 97 1.42 0.68 -7.37
C PRO A 97 2.32 1.67 -8.11
N GLY A 98 3.44 1.18 -8.62
CA GLY A 98 4.31 1.94 -9.51
C GLY A 98 3.97 1.76 -10.98
N GLY A 99 4.91 2.09 -11.82
CA GLY A 99 4.77 2.11 -13.27
C GLY A 99 5.04 3.50 -13.84
N ARG A 100 5.07 3.60 -15.18
CA ARG A 100 5.32 4.89 -15.85
C ARG A 100 4.16 5.87 -15.67
N GLY A 101 2.96 5.36 -15.50
CA GLY A 101 1.73 6.14 -15.33
C GLY A 101 1.68 7.02 -14.08
N ILE A 102 2.60 6.85 -13.12
CA ILE A 102 2.69 7.79 -11.99
C ILE A 102 3.14 9.19 -12.44
N ARG A 103 3.86 9.33 -13.57
CA ARG A 103 4.47 10.60 -13.99
C ARG A 103 3.45 11.71 -14.28
N PRO A 104 2.37 11.47 -15.04
CA PRO A 104 1.31 12.46 -15.17
C PRO A 104 0.58 12.71 -13.83
N LEU A 105 0.34 11.69 -13.00
CA LEU A 105 -0.32 11.84 -11.71
C LEU A 105 0.49 12.69 -10.72
N MET A 106 1.82 12.63 -10.75
CA MET A 106 2.70 13.49 -9.95
C MET A 106 2.59 14.98 -10.31
N LYS A 107 1.96 15.33 -11.43
CA LYS A 107 1.73 16.71 -11.88
C LYS A 107 0.26 17.15 -11.73
N ASP A 108 -0.63 16.23 -11.39
CA ASP A 108 -2.06 16.53 -11.16
C ASP A 108 -2.25 17.06 -9.73
N ALA A 109 -2.34 18.37 -9.59
CA ALA A 109 -2.49 19.03 -8.31
C ALA A 109 -3.76 18.60 -7.55
N ASN A 110 -4.86 18.31 -8.28
CA ASN A 110 -6.12 17.87 -7.68
C ASN A 110 -5.99 16.44 -7.14
N PHE A 111 -5.35 15.55 -7.90
CA PHE A 111 -5.10 14.19 -7.44
C PHE A 111 -4.17 14.17 -6.21
N LEU A 112 -3.07 14.93 -6.26
CA LEU A 112 -2.13 15.06 -5.13
C LEU A 112 -2.78 15.62 -3.87
N GLN A 113 -3.69 16.58 -4.02
CA GLN A 113 -4.44 17.13 -2.89
C GLN A 113 -5.36 16.09 -2.27
N ARG A 114 -6.14 15.34 -3.06
CA ARG A 114 -7.00 14.25 -2.56
C ARG A 114 -6.18 13.17 -1.86
N LEU A 115 -5.05 12.77 -2.46
CA LEU A 115 -4.16 11.77 -1.86
C LEU A 115 -3.61 12.24 -0.51
N ARG A 116 -3.21 13.50 -0.41
CA ARG A 116 -2.74 14.11 0.84
C ARG A 116 -3.84 14.15 1.91
N GLN A 117 -5.07 14.52 1.53
CA GLN A 117 -6.21 14.54 2.45
C GLN A 117 -6.53 13.15 2.97
N PHE A 118 -6.58 12.15 2.10
CA PHE A 118 -6.79 10.77 2.49
C PHE A 118 -5.74 10.27 3.48
N ALA A 119 -4.47 10.58 3.25
CA ALA A 119 -3.35 10.15 4.09
C ALA A 119 -3.34 10.77 5.50
N GLN A 120 -4.19 11.75 5.81
CA GLN A 120 -4.27 12.34 7.16
C GLN A 120 -4.86 11.35 8.15
N ASP A 121 -5.91 10.62 7.74
CA ASP A 121 -6.71 9.78 8.64
C ASP A 121 -6.75 8.30 8.24
N HIS A 122 -6.10 7.93 7.13
CA HIS A 122 -6.15 6.58 6.57
C HIS A 122 -4.74 6.02 6.30
N VAL A 123 -4.67 4.73 6.13
CA VAL A 123 -3.42 4.04 5.77
C VAL A 123 -3.15 4.20 4.27
N VAL A 124 -1.93 4.59 3.93
CA VAL A 124 -1.49 4.65 2.54
C VAL A 124 -0.28 3.76 2.33
N CYS A 125 -0.40 2.86 1.36
CA CYS A 125 0.64 1.94 0.98
C CYS A 125 1.16 2.25 -0.42
N SER A 126 2.42 1.92 -0.68
CA SER A 126 2.96 2.01 -2.04
C SER A 126 3.88 0.85 -2.37
N VAL A 127 3.90 0.49 -3.64
CA VAL A 127 4.85 -0.46 -4.23
C VAL A 127 5.70 0.28 -5.25
N CYS A 128 7.00 -0.06 -5.32
CA CYS A 128 7.88 0.41 -6.38
C CYS A 128 7.91 1.96 -6.46
N THR A 129 7.74 2.52 -7.65
CA THR A 129 7.71 3.96 -7.88
C THR A 129 6.44 4.64 -7.40
N GLY A 130 5.44 3.92 -6.90
CA GLY A 130 4.26 4.50 -6.24
C GLY A 130 4.62 5.42 -5.08
N SER A 131 5.73 5.15 -4.38
CA SER A 131 6.24 6.02 -3.31
C SER A 131 6.64 7.42 -3.79
N LEU A 132 7.08 7.57 -5.04
CA LEU A 132 7.39 8.89 -5.61
C LEU A 132 6.13 9.75 -5.74
N LEU A 133 4.99 9.13 -6.03
CA LEU A 133 3.70 9.83 -6.04
C LEU A 133 3.32 10.29 -4.63
N LEU A 134 3.54 9.47 -3.61
CA LEU A 134 3.38 9.88 -2.20
C LEU A 134 4.32 11.03 -1.84
N GLY A 135 5.57 10.99 -2.34
CA GLY A 135 6.56 12.06 -2.19
C GLY A 135 6.08 13.37 -2.81
N ALA A 136 5.62 13.34 -4.06
CA ALA A 136 5.07 14.49 -4.77
C ALA A 136 3.84 15.09 -4.06
N ALA A 137 3.02 14.25 -3.42
CA ALA A 137 1.92 14.70 -2.57
C ALA A 137 2.38 15.29 -1.24
N GLY A 138 3.68 15.24 -0.89
CA GLY A 138 4.22 15.74 0.38
C GLY A 138 3.96 14.83 1.59
N ILE A 139 3.45 13.62 1.38
CA ILE A 139 3.09 12.65 2.41
C ILE A 139 4.35 12.08 3.10
N LEU A 140 5.46 11.99 2.36
CA LEU A 140 6.71 11.39 2.84
C LEU A 140 7.65 12.38 3.55
N LYS A 141 7.25 13.63 3.73
CA LYS A 141 8.11 14.65 4.37
C LYS A 141 8.46 14.23 5.82
N GLY A 142 9.76 14.13 6.10
CA GLY A 142 10.28 13.72 7.42
C GLY A 142 10.12 12.24 7.74
N LYS A 143 9.76 11.41 6.74
CA LYS A 143 9.60 9.97 6.88
C LYS A 143 10.72 9.20 6.20
N ARG A 144 10.82 7.92 6.55
CA ARG A 144 11.63 6.94 5.83
C ARG A 144 10.73 6.15 4.89
N ALA A 145 11.22 5.87 3.67
CA ALA A 145 10.43 5.17 2.66
C ALA A 145 11.28 4.27 1.76
N LEU A 146 10.62 3.34 1.11
CA LEU A 146 11.18 2.48 0.07
C LEU A 146 10.63 2.88 -1.30
N THR A 147 11.40 2.57 -2.32
CA THR A 147 11.02 2.65 -3.73
C THR A 147 11.76 1.58 -4.53
N HIS A 148 11.51 1.46 -5.82
CA HIS A 148 12.35 0.66 -6.70
C HIS A 148 13.80 1.18 -6.69
N HIS A 149 14.78 0.31 -6.57
CA HIS A 149 16.19 0.67 -6.36
C HIS A 149 16.78 1.61 -7.43
N TRP A 150 16.28 1.59 -8.66
CA TRP A 150 16.69 2.53 -9.70
C TRP A 150 16.27 3.97 -9.45
N TYR A 151 15.31 4.19 -8.56
CA TYR A 151 14.73 5.51 -8.28
C TYR A 151 15.10 6.04 -6.88
N LEU A 152 16.09 5.43 -6.20
CA LEU A 152 16.54 5.87 -4.88
C LEU A 152 16.98 7.33 -4.84
N LYS A 153 17.71 7.81 -5.87
CA LYS A 153 18.12 9.21 -5.97
C LYS A 153 16.94 10.17 -6.06
N GLU A 154 15.88 9.76 -6.76
CA GLU A 154 14.66 10.56 -6.85
C GLU A 154 13.89 10.53 -5.52
N LEU A 155 13.77 9.37 -4.87
CA LEU A 155 13.15 9.26 -3.56
C LEU A 155 13.80 10.18 -2.53
N GLN A 156 15.13 10.31 -2.54
CA GLN A 156 15.88 11.18 -1.63
C GLN A 156 15.45 12.66 -1.68
N THR A 157 14.79 13.10 -2.74
CA THR A 157 14.21 14.46 -2.81
C THR A 157 12.94 14.60 -1.96
N TYR A 158 12.33 13.51 -1.52
CA TYR A 158 11.06 13.46 -0.79
C TYR A 158 11.17 12.87 0.61
N ALA A 159 12.05 11.88 0.80
CA ALA A 159 12.14 11.07 2.01
C ALA A 159 13.56 10.54 2.23
N GLU A 160 13.86 10.11 3.46
CA GLU A 160 15.06 9.32 3.75
C GLU A 160 14.83 7.88 3.23
N PRO A 161 15.73 7.30 2.43
CA PRO A 161 15.60 5.92 2.01
C PRO A 161 15.68 4.94 3.19
N ALA A 162 14.70 4.05 3.26
CA ALA A 162 14.72 2.91 4.18
C ALA A 162 15.48 1.72 3.57
N VAL A 163 15.76 0.71 4.38
CA VAL A 163 16.39 -0.55 3.97
C VAL A 163 15.41 -1.69 4.15
N GLY A 164 15.41 -2.64 3.22
CA GLY A 164 14.54 -3.82 3.25
C GLY A 164 13.60 -3.90 2.07
N ARG A 165 12.59 -4.75 2.19
CA ARG A 165 11.58 -4.95 1.15
C ARG A 165 10.27 -4.24 1.46
N VAL A 166 9.92 -4.12 2.75
CA VAL A 166 8.77 -3.33 3.24
C VAL A 166 9.21 -2.48 4.42
N HIS A 167 8.75 -1.25 4.49
CA HIS A 167 8.98 -0.32 5.59
C HIS A 167 7.66 0.31 6.04
N VAL A 168 7.47 0.35 7.37
CA VAL A 168 6.29 0.96 8.00
C VAL A 168 6.74 2.20 8.75
N ASP A 169 6.13 3.33 8.45
CA ASP A 169 6.33 4.60 9.15
C ASP A 169 4.96 5.22 9.44
N SER A 170 4.50 5.05 10.66
CA SER A 170 3.17 5.48 11.11
C SER A 170 2.06 4.82 10.28
N ASN A 171 1.24 5.60 9.59
CA ASN A 171 0.20 5.13 8.68
C ASN A 171 0.66 4.93 7.22
N ILE A 172 1.95 5.05 6.96
CA ILE A 172 2.50 4.88 5.62
C ILE A 172 3.30 3.57 5.55
N VAL A 173 2.97 2.73 4.58
CA VAL A 173 3.67 1.46 4.34
C VAL A 173 4.24 1.49 2.92
N THR A 174 5.54 1.46 2.79
CA THR A 174 6.19 1.49 1.47
C THR A 174 6.95 0.19 1.22
N SER A 175 6.94 -0.27 -0.02
CA SER A 175 7.74 -1.43 -0.43
C SER A 175 8.65 -1.11 -1.61
N ALA A 176 9.70 -1.91 -1.72
CA ALA A 176 10.54 -1.91 -2.91
C ALA A 176 9.73 -2.32 -4.16
N GLY A 177 10.33 -2.38 -5.32
CA GLY A 177 9.68 -2.89 -6.54
C GLY A 177 10.09 -4.34 -6.79
N ILE A 178 9.56 -4.95 -7.68
CA ILE A 178 8.25 -5.18 -8.26
C ILE A 178 7.63 -6.34 -7.48
N SER A 179 8.44 -7.41 -7.25
CA SER A 179 8.06 -8.60 -6.48
C SER A 179 7.79 -8.31 -4.99
N ALA A 180 8.25 -7.16 -4.47
CA ALA A 180 7.98 -6.74 -3.10
C ALA A 180 6.49 -6.38 -2.84
N SER A 181 5.66 -6.39 -3.88
CA SER A 181 4.20 -6.34 -3.76
C SER A 181 3.65 -7.51 -2.92
N ILE A 182 4.21 -8.70 -3.09
CA ILE A 182 3.85 -9.88 -2.29
C ILE A 182 4.23 -9.64 -0.81
N ASP A 183 5.44 -9.10 -0.56
CA ASP A 183 5.89 -8.77 0.80
C ASP A 183 5.00 -7.70 1.43
N LEU A 184 4.56 -6.70 0.67
CA LEU A 184 3.60 -5.70 1.15
C LEU A 184 2.27 -6.36 1.53
N GLY A 185 1.73 -7.24 0.69
CA GLY A 185 0.51 -7.97 0.99
C GLY A 185 0.61 -8.77 2.29
N LEU A 186 1.69 -9.53 2.47
CA LEU A 186 1.95 -10.30 3.70
C LEU A 186 2.12 -9.39 4.94
N LYS A 187 2.82 -8.25 4.78
CA LYS A 187 2.96 -7.26 5.86
C LYS A 187 1.61 -6.66 6.25
N LEU A 188 0.73 -6.38 5.30
CA LEU A 188 -0.62 -5.90 5.59
C LEU A 188 -1.44 -6.96 6.34
N ILE A 189 -1.38 -8.23 5.94
CA ILE A 189 -2.02 -9.33 6.68
C ILE A 189 -1.48 -9.41 8.12
N GLU A 190 -0.17 -9.29 8.31
CA GLU A 190 0.45 -9.26 9.64
C GLU A 190 -0.05 -8.10 10.50
N LEU A 191 -0.12 -6.88 9.93
CA LEU A 191 -0.55 -5.67 10.65
C LEU A 191 -2.05 -5.68 10.96
N ILE A 192 -2.88 -6.16 10.03
CA ILE A 192 -4.35 -6.17 10.16
C ILE A 192 -4.80 -7.32 11.07
N TYR A 193 -4.20 -8.48 10.93
CA TYR A 193 -4.53 -9.66 11.72
C TYR A 193 -3.41 -10.00 12.69
N ASP A 194 -2.43 -10.81 12.26
CA ASP A 194 -1.24 -11.18 13.03
C ASP A 194 -0.18 -11.90 12.16
N ALA A 195 1.02 -12.10 12.71
CA ALA A 195 2.10 -12.80 12.04
C ALA A 195 1.81 -14.28 11.74
N PRO A 196 1.16 -15.06 12.63
CA PRO A 196 0.74 -16.43 12.31
C PRO A 196 -0.17 -16.52 11.10
N THR A 197 -1.10 -15.57 10.94
CA THR A 197 -2.00 -15.49 9.79
C THR A 197 -1.23 -15.20 8.50
N ALA A 198 -0.31 -14.25 8.53
CA ALA A 198 0.54 -13.96 7.37
C ALA A 198 1.38 -15.17 6.93
N ARG A 199 1.92 -15.95 7.88
CA ARG A 199 2.62 -17.21 7.56
C ARG A 199 1.74 -18.23 6.86
N LYS A 200 0.53 -18.47 7.34
CA LYS A 200 -0.42 -19.39 6.70
C LYS A 200 -0.77 -18.97 5.27
N VAL A 201 -0.94 -17.66 5.04
CA VAL A 201 -1.16 -17.14 3.69
C VAL A 201 0.07 -17.37 2.81
N ALA A 202 1.27 -17.12 3.32
CA ALA A 202 2.52 -17.38 2.60
C ALA A 202 2.71 -18.87 2.27
N GLU A 203 2.37 -19.78 3.20
CA GLU A 203 2.38 -21.23 2.97
C GLU A 203 1.38 -21.63 1.87
N ARG A 204 0.16 -21.07 1.88
CA ARG A 204 -0.84 -21.32 0.82
C ARG A 204 -0.35 -20.87 -0.56
N LEU A 205 0.39 -19.76 -0.61
CA LEU A 205 1.00 -19.24 -1.82
C LEU A 205 2.28 -19.97 -2.23
N GLU A 206 2.66 -21.04 -1.51
CA GLU A 206 3.91 -21.83 -1.71
C GLU A 206 5.16 -20.95 -1.73
N LEU A 207 5.16 -19.85 -0.96
CA LEU A 207 6.32 -18.98 -0.87
C LEU A 207 7.45 -19.64 -0.07
N PRO A 208 8.72 -19.43 -0.45
CA PRO A 208 9.86 -19.96 0.32
C PRO A 208 9.82 -19.51 1.79
N ALA A 209 10.25 -20.37 2.71
CA ALA A 209 10.26 -20.09 4.15
C ALA A 209 11.03 -18.79 4.54
N THR A 210 11.87 -18.27 3.64
CA THR A 210 12.56 -16.99 3.81
C THR A 210 11.64 -15.76 3.80
N TYR A 211 10.42 -15.89 3.28
CA TYR A 211 9.43 -14.80 3.26
C TYR A 211 8.76 -14.56 4.62
N TYR A 212 8.80 -15.53 5.54
CA TYR A 212 8.06 -15.47 6.80
C TYR A 212 8.85 -15.95 8.03
N ARG A 213 10.18 -15.78 7.98
CA ARG A 213 11.08 -15.99 9.11
C ARG A 213 11.17 -14.76 10.00
#